data_100989ce1153bc85b9c2adc11db7080f
#
_entry.id   100989ce1153bc85b9c2adc11db7080f
#
_cell.length_a   1.000
_cell.length_b   1.000
_cell.length_c   1.000
_cell.angle_alpha   90.00
_cell.angle_beta   90.00
_cell.angle_gamma   90.00
#
_symmetry.space_group_name_H-M   'P 1'
#
loop_
_entity.id
_entity.type
_entity.pdbx_description
1 polymer ?
#
loop_
_entity_poly.entity_id
_entity_poly.type
_entity_poly.pdbx_seq_one_letter_code
_entity_poly.pdbx_strand_id
1 'polypeptide(L)'
;PEPTPLGTAGAVRFAAEQLGVRERFVVCNGDVLTGLDLGALIAFHDRHGAEATIHLAAVDEPSRFGVVPTDDEGRVLAFVEKPPPGTEPTRWINAGTYVLEPSVLERIAPERPVSIEFETFPGILETSGRLYALASDAYWIDVGAVAQYLQAHADLLAGCLGGPPVPGAREVAPGLWVQGPGPAPAGVAAPALVGERPQIDPTAHVVGSVLGAGVRVGAHATVANAVVHDGATIGPNATVRGSVVGAGAVVGAGATVDGASIVGPHVTVEADTTLVGERVPPADTVAPA
;
A
#
# COMPACT_ATOMS: atom_id res chain seq x y z
N PRO A 1 -5.81 -15.18 -13.30
CA PRO A 1 -6.89 -14.87 -12.34
C PRO A 1 -7.53 -16.17 -11.85
N GLU A 2 -7.92 -16.21 -10.58
CA GLU A 2 -8.70 -17.30 -10.03
C GLU A 2 -10.12 -17.29 -10.63
N PRO A 3 -10.72 -18.46 -10.90
CA PRO A 3 -12.01 -18.52 -11.57
C PRO A 3 -13.17 -18.03 -10.68
N THR A 4 -13.01 -18.14 -9.38
CA THR A 4 -13.92 -17.65 -8.34
C THR A 4 -13.09 -17.25 -7.12
N PRO A 5 -13.53 -16.30 -6.27
CA PRO A 5 -12.81 -15.95 -5.05
C PRO A 5 -12.56 -17.17 -4.16
N LEU A 6 -11.30 -17.52 -3.93
CA LEU A 6 -10.88 -18.69 -3.17
C LEU A 6 -10.50 -18.39 -1.72
N GLY A 7 -10.64 -17.14 -1.29
CA GLY A 7 -10.17 -16.68 0.03
C GLY A 7 -8.63 -16.59 0.09
N THR A 8 -8.10 -16.09 1.20
CA THR A 8 -6.67 -15.78 1.33
C THR A 8 -5.76 -16.99 1.14
N ALA A 9 -6.04 -18.11 1.81
CA ALA A 9 -5.26 -19.33 1.65
C ALA A 9 -5.52 -20.05 0.32
N GLY A 10 -6.79 -20.11 -0.12
CA GLY A 10 -7.13 -20.75 -1.40
C GLY A 10 -6.46 -20.08 -2.59
N ALA A 11 -6.37 -18.74 -2.60
CA ALA A 11 -5.63 -17.99 -3.62
C ALA A 11 -4.13 -18.32 -3.59
N VAL A 12 -3.53 -18.42 -2.40
CA VAL A 12 -2.13 -18.84 -2.23
C VAL A 12 -1.90 -20.24 -2.81
N ARG A 13 -2.76 -21.21 -2.46
CA ARG A 13 -2.67 -22.56 -3.00
C ARG A 13 -2.79 -22.57 -4.52
N PHE A 14 -3.81 -21.91 -5.06
CA PHE A 14 -4.04 -21.84 -6.50
C PHE A 14 -2.82 -21.25 -7.24
N ALA A 15 -2.28 -20.13 -6.76
CA ALA A 15 -1.08 -19.51 -7.35
C ALA A 15 0.14 -20.44 -7.29
N ALA A 16 0.37 -21.09 -6.14
CA ALA A 16 1.49 -22.01 -5.95
C ALA A 16 1.41 -23.22 -6.88
N GLU A 17 0.22 -23.79 -7.08
CA GLU A 17 -0.02 -24.90 -8.02
C GLU A 17 0.22 -24.48 -9.47
N GLN A 18 -0.26 -23.29 -9.89
CA GLN A 18 -0.04 -22.77 -11.25
C GLN A 18 1.45 -22.49 -11.54
N LEU A 19 2.19 -22.06 -10.54
CA LEU A 19 3.63 -21.78 -10.65
C LEU A 19 4.51 -23.02 -10.42
N GLY A 20 3.93 -24.15 -10.03
CA GLY A 20 4.67 -25.37 -9.72
C GLY A 20 5.59 -25.24 -8.52
N VAL A 21 5.21 -24.47 -7.51
CA VAL A 21 5.99 -24.25 -6.27
C VAL A 21 6.23 -25.58 -5.57
N ARG A 22 7.50 -25.90 -5.26
CA ARG A 22 7.93 -27.12 -4.58
C ARG A 22 8.88 -26.87 -3.43
N GLU A 23 9.31 -25.63 -3.29
CA GLU A 23 10.24 -25.18 -2.25
C GLU A 23 9.56 -24.14 -1.38
N ARG A 24 10.20 -23.77 -0.29
CA ARG A 24 9.77 -22.65 0.56
C ARG A 24 9.52 -21.40 -0.27
N PHE A 25 8.49 -20.67 0.08
CA PHE A 25 8.10 -19.46 -0.63
C PHE A 25 7.64 -18.36 0.33
N VAL A 26 7.68 -17.15 -0.19
CA VAL A 26 7.17 -15.96 0.51
C VAL A 26 5.84 -15.55 -0.08
N VAL A 27 4.90 -15.19 0.78
CA VAL A 27 3.62 -14.58 0.42
C VAL A 27 3.60 -13.17 0.98
N CYS A 28 3.22 -12.21 0.16
CA CYS A 28 3.04 -10.81 0.56
C CYS A 28 1.67 -10.33 0.13
N ASN A 29 0.95 -9.64 0.99
CA ASN A 29 -0.25 -8.91 0.59
C ASN A 29 0.14 -7.80 -0.39
N GLY A 30 -0.66 -7.64 -1.47
CA GLY A 30 -0.36 -6.68 -2.53
C GLY A 30 -0.66 -5.22 -2.20
N ASP A 31 -1.35 -4.98 -1.09
CA ASP A 31 -1.77 -3.67 -0.58
C ASP A 31 -1.01 -3.26 0.70
N VAL A 32 0.10 -3.89 0.99
CA VAL A 32 0.98 -3.57 2.13
C VAL A 32 2.28 -2.95 1.64
N LEU A 33 2.64 -1.80 2.20
CA LEU A 33 3.96 -1.22 2.07
C LEU A 33 4.75 -1.43 3.37
N THR A 34 5.93 -2.05 3.27
CA THR A 34 6.73 -2.38 4.46
C THR A 34 8.23 -2.23 4.22
N GLY A 35 8.94 -1.86 5.27
CA GLY A 35 10.41 -1.86 5.34
C GLY A 35 10.99 -3.16 5.92
N LEU A 36 10.21 -4.23 5.95
CA LEU A 36 10.64 -5.53 6.47
C LEU A 36 11.90 -6.05 5.78
N ASP A 37 12.88 -6.48 6.56
CA ASP A 37 13.99 -7.29 6.07
C ASP A 37 13.53 -8.75 5.84
N LEU A 38 13.25 -9.09 4.59
CA LEU A 38 12.84 -10.44 4.20
C LEU A 38 13.93 -11.47 4.53
N GLY A 39 15.20 -11.10 4.45
CA GLY A 39 16.32 -11.99 4.82
C GLY A 39 16.27 -12.35 6.30
N ALA A 40 15.99 -11.38 7.17
CA ALA A 40 15.81 -11.61 8.59
C ALA A 40 14.60 -12.52 8.89
N LEU A 41 13.47 -12.33 8.18
CA LEU A 41 12.28 -13.18 8.31
C LEU A 41 12.58 -14.64 7.92
N ILE A 42 13.26 -14.84 6.78
CA ILE A 42 13.63 -16.18 6.31
C ILE A 42 14.62 -16.84 7.29
N ALA A 43 15.64 -16.12 7.75
CA ALA A 43 16.61 -16.63 8.72
C ALA A 43 15.96 -16.99 10.07
N PHE A 44 14.94 -16.23 10.49
CA PHE A 44 14.14 -16.54 11.67
C PHE A 44 13.35 -17.84 11.46
N HIS A 45 12.71 -18.01 10.33
CA HIS A 45 11.98 -19.22 9.94
C HIS A 45 12.86 -20.47 9.98
N ASP A 46 14.06 -20.38 9.38
CA ASP A 46 15.05 -21.48 9.37
C ASP A 46 15.47 -21.89 10.76
N ARG A 47 15.79 -20.90 11.61
CA ARG A 47 16.30 -21.12 12.96
C ARG A 47 15.31 -21.88 13.85
N HIS A 48 14.03 -21.70 13.64
CA HIS A 48 12.96 -22.34 14.41
C HIS A 48 12.42 -23.61 13.75
N GLY A 49 12.87 -23.98 12.54
CA GLY A 49 12.31 -25.08 11.77
C GLY A 49 10.79 -24.93 11.59
N ALA A 50 10.35 -23.69 11.39
CA ALA A 50 8.94 -23.36 11.29
C ALA A 50 8.28 -24.04 10.09
N GLU A 51 6.97 -24.27 10.15
CA GLU A 51 6.15 -24.65 9.01
C GLU A 51 5.59 -23.41 8.32
N ALA A 52 5.24 -22.41 9.14
CA ALA A 52 4.90 -21.07 8.68
C ALA A 52 5.48 -20.02 9.64
N THR A 53 5.89 -18.88 9.08
CA THR A 53 6.32 -17.72 9.87
C THR A 53 5.58 -16.48 9.40
N ILE A 54 5.02 -15.73 10.35
CA ILE A 54 4.26 -14.52 10.12
C ILE A 54 5.12 -13.32 10.47
N HIS A 55 5.15 -12.29 9.63
CA HIS A 55 5.66 -10.98 10.03
C HIS A 55 4.60 -10.26 10.87
N LEU A 56 5.01 -9.71 12.01
CA LEU A 56 4.15 -8.88 12.87
C LEU A 56 4.61 -7.43 12.85
N ALA A 57 3.65 -6.52 12.72
CA ALA A 57 3.84 -5.09 12.89
C ALA A 57 3.11 -4.60 14.15
N ALA A 58 3.66 -3.58 14.78
CA ALA A 58 3.02 -2.93 15.92
C ALA A 58 2.11 -1.78 15.45
N VAL A 59 0.87 -1.76 15.93
CA VAL A 59 -0.08 -0.69 15.62
C VAL A 59 -0.74 -0.14 16.88
N ASP A 60 -1.25 1.09 16.81
CA ASP A 60 -1.94 1.73 17.94
C ASP A 60 -3.39 1.22 18.12
N GLU A 61 -4.04 0.80 17.02
CA GLU A 61 -5.42 0.28 17.03
C GLU A 61 -5.46 -1.17 16.51
N PRO A 62 -5.00 -2.18 17.31
CA PRO A 62 -4.88 -3.55 16.84
C PRO A 62 -6.24 -4.24 16.61
N SER A 63 -7.33 -3.77 17.22
CA SER A 63 -8.68 -4.33 17.07
C SER A 63 -9.20 -4.36 15.63
N ARG A 64 -8.58 -3.61 14.73
CA ARG A 64 -8.95 -3.59 13.31
C ARG A 64 -8.33 -4.73 12.49
N PHE A 65 -7.43 -5.49 13.08
CA PHE A 65 -6.57 -6.49 12.43
C PHE A 65 -6.61 -7.82 13.15
N GLY A 66 -5.99 -8.83 12.57
CA GLY A 66 -5.69 -10.08 13.25
C GLY A 66 -4.54 -9.90 14.25
N VAL A 67 -4.81 -10.06 15.51
CA VAL A 67 -3.84 -9.91 16.62
C VAL A 67 -3.19 -11.26 16.92
N VAL A 68 -1.85 -11.26 17.05
CA VAL A 68 -1.07 -12.49 17.15
C VAL A 68 -0.16 -12.45 18.39
N PRO A 69 -0.63 -12.93 19.55
CA PRO A 69 0.24 -13.09 20.72
C PRO A 69 1.24 -14.23 20.51
N THR A 70 2.48 -14.00 20.99
CA THR A 70 3.58 -14.96 20.90
C THR A 70 4.21 -15.16 22.30
N ASP A 71 4.94 -16.27 22.44
CA ASP A 71 5.90 -16.42 23.54
C ASP A 71 7.21 -15.66 23.26
N ASP A 72 8.15 -15.76 24.20
CA ASP A 72 9.46 -15.09 24.13
C ASP A 72 10.35 -15.62 22.98
N GLU A 73 10.06 -16.80 22.45
CA GLU A 73 10.77 -17.39 21.31
C GLU A 73 10.09 -17.06 19.97
N GLY A 74 8.96 -16.35 20.00
CA GLY A 74 8.18 -15.98 18.84
C GLY A 74 7.25 -17.10 18.34
N ARG A 75 7.00 -18.16 19.13
CA ARG A 75 5.98 -19.15 18.81
C ARG A 75 4.61 -18.49 18.97
N VAL A 76 3.75 -18.63 17.97
CA VAL A 76 2.38 -18.11 18.02
C VAL A 76 1.55 -18.90 19.04
N LEU A 77 0.88 -18.19 19.93
CA LEU A 77 0.03 -18.75 20.97
C LEU A 77 -1.45 -18.80 20.54
N ALA A 78 -1.87 -17.81 19.79
CA ALA A 78 -3.22 -17.71 19.25
C ALA A 78 -3.25 -16.78 18.03
N PHE A 79 -4.32 -16.88 17.26
CA PHE A 79 -4.68 -15.93 16.22
C PHE A 79 -6.06 -15.36 16.54
N VAL A 80 -6.17 -14.07 16.85
CA VAL A 80 -7.40 -13.42 17.29
C VAL A 80 -7.81 -12.38 16.27
N GLU A 81 -8.73 -12.72 15.39
CA GLU A 81 -9.18 -11.83 14.32
C GLU A 81 -10.14 -10.78 14.86
N LYS A 82 -9.77 -9.51 14.67
CA LYS A 82 -10.57 -8.33 15.01
C LYS A 82 -11.22 -8.39 16.39
N PRO A 83 -10.43 -8.49 17.47
CA PRO A 83 -10.97 -8.53 18.82
C PRO A 83 -11.74 -7.24 19.14
N PRO A 84 -12.70 -7.28 20.06
CA PRO A 84 -13.36 -6.06 20.54
C PRO A 84 -12.33 -5.04 21.05
N PRO A 85 -12.50 -3.72 20.76
CA PRO A 85 -11.59 -2.69 21.24
C PRO A 85 -11.36 -2.74 22.76
N GLY A 86 -10.09 -2.71 23.17
CA GLY A 86 -9.68 -2.79 24.58
C GLY A 86 -9.56 -4.22 25.14
N THR A 87 -9.75 -5.26 24.32
CA THR A 87 -9.56 -6.66 24.72
C THR A 87 -8.40 -7.34 24.01
N GLU A 88 -7.61 -6.57 23.25
CA GLU A 88 -6.48 -7.07 22.48
C GLU A 88 -5.38 -7.60 23.41
N PRO A 89 -4.92 -8.86 23.21
CA PRO A 89 -3.89 -9.44 24.05
C PRO A 89 -2.50 -8.80 23.83
N THR A 90 -2.30 -8.15 22.69
CA THR A 90 -1.05 -7.50 22.30
C THR A 90 -1.32 -6.43 21.24
N ARG A 91 -0.32 -5.56 20.98
CA ARG A 91 -0.34 -4.60 19.88
C ARG A 91 0.21 -5.16 18.55
N TRP A 92 0.71 -6.39 18.57
CA TRP A 92 1.28 -7.05 17.40
C TRP A 92 0.19 -7.67 16.53
N ILE A 93 0.16 -7.24 15.27
CA ILE A 93 -0.83 -7.69 14.30
C ILE A 93 -0.18 -8.47 13.15
N ASN A 94 -0.97 -9.30 12.49
CA ASN A 94 -0.58 -9.92 11.23
C ASN A 94 -0.31 -8.86 10.16
N ALA A 95 0.95 -8.75 9.75
CA ALA A 95 1.41 -7.74 8.80
C ALA A 95 1.28 -8.15 7.32
N GLY A 96 0.66 -9.31 7.03
CA GLY A 96 0.39 -9.74 5.66
C GLY A 96 1.62 -10.22 4.88
N THR A 97 2.71 -10.56 5.56
CA THR A 97 3.89 -11.19 4.94
C THR A 97 4.25 -12.48 5.64
N TYR A 98 4.43 -13.55 4.89
CA TYR A 98 4.61 -14.91 5.40
C TYR A 98 5.77 -15.62 4.72
N VAL A 99 6.48 -16.49 5.47
CA VAL A 99 7.33 -17.54 4.91
C VAL A 99 6.63 -18.86 5.15
N LEU A 100 6.38 -19.62 4.09
CA LEU A 100 5.61 -20.87 4.13
C LEU A 100 6.41 -22.03 3.56
N GLU A 101 6.39 -23.18 4.28
CA GLU A 101 6.85 -24.45 3.72
C GLU A 101 5.79 -25.04 2.78
N PRO A 102 6.18 -25.82 1.76
CA PRO A 102 5.22 -26.45 0.84
C PRO A 102 4.15 -27.30 1.54
N SER A 103 4.45 -27.88 2.70
CA SER A 103 3.49 -28.66 3.50
C SER A 103 2.25 -27.85 3.92
N VAL A 104 2.36 -26.52 4.00
CA VAL A 104 1.21 -25.66 4.29
C VAL A 104 0.15 -25.76 3.18
N LEU A 105 0.56 -25.94 1.91
CA LEU A 105 -0.39 -26.09 0.80
C LEU A 105 -1.26 -27.35 0.93
N GLU A 106 -0.76 -28.41 1.57
CA GLU A 106 -1.50 -29.66 1.79
C GLU A 106 -2.63 -29.46 2.80
N ARG A 107 -2.53 -28.44 3.66
CA ARG A 107 -3.56 -28.11 4.67
C ARG A 107 -4.73 -27.30 4.11
N ILE A 108 -4.54 -26.69 2.92
CA ILE A 108 -5.54 -25.84 2.30
C ILE A 108 -6.43 -26.71 1.42
N ALA A 109 -7.73 -26.78 1.72
CA ALA A 109 -8.66 -27.54 0.89
C ALA A 109 -8.75 -26.94 -0.53
N PRO A 110 -8.74 -27.80 -1.58
CA PRO A 110 -8.89 -27.34 -2.96
C PRO A 110 -10.31 -26.87 -3.27
N GLU A 111 -10.45 -26.07 -4.30
CA GLU A 111 -11.73 -25.74 -4.97
C GLU A 111 -12.82 -25.12 -4.07
N ARG A 112 -12.43 -24.56 -2.92
CA ARG A 112 -13.33 -23.77 -2.06
C ARG A 112 -12.60 -22.59 -1.46
N PRO A 113 -13.34 -21.56 -1.02
CA PRO A 113 -12.76 -20.49 -0.22
C PRO A 113 -12.15 -21.03 1.08
N VAL A 114 -10.90 -20.65 1.37
CA VAL A 114 -10.19 -20.97 2.61
C VAL A 114 -9.50 -19.71 3.11
N SER A 115 -9.73 -19.34 4.37
CA SER A 115 -9.02 -18.27 5.04
C SER A 115 -7.70 -18.79 5.63
N ILE A 116 -6.63 -18.04 5.43
CA ILE A 116 -5.35 -18.35 6.06
C ILE A 116 -5.42 -18.08 7.57
N GLU A 117 -6.18 -17.08 7.98
CA GLU A 117 -6.30 -16.58 9.36
C GLU A 117 -7.26 -17.45 10.19
N PHE A 118 -8.37 -17.90 9.58
CA PHE A 118 -9.41 -18.64 10.30
C PHE A 118 -9.26 -20.16 10.22
N GLU A 119 -8.56 -20.68 9.23
CA GLU A 119 -8.46 -22.12 9.01
C GLU A 119 -7.01 -22.62 9.01
N THR A 120 -6.14 -22.02 8.17
CA THR A 120 -4.80 -22.57 7.93
C THR A 120 -3.87 -22.37 9.11
N PHE A 121 -3.74 -21.17 9.64
CA PHE A 121 -2.89 -20.88 10.80
C PHE A 121 -3.41 -21.58 12.08
N PRO A 122 -4.69 -21.53 12.42
CA PRO A 122 -5.23 -22.34 13.53
C PRO A 122 -4.95 -23.82 13.36
N GLY A 123 -5.14 -24.38 12.17
CA GLY A 123 -4.85 -25.79 11.90
C GLY A 123 -3.37 -26.17 12.08
N ILE A 124 -2.42 -25.25 11.82
CA ILE A 124 -1.01 -25.48 12.14
C ILE A 124 -0.81 -25.50 13.66
N LEU A 125 -1.43 -24.58 14.40
CA LEU A 125 -1.30 -24.51 15.88
C LEU A 125 -1.84 -25.80 16.53
N GLU A 126 -2.99 -26.28 16.07
CA GLU A 126 -3.64 -27.48 16.62
C GLU A 126 -2.88 -28.79 16.34
N THR A 127 -2.06 -28.83 15.30
CA THR A 127 -1.38 -30.06 14.85
C THR A 127 0.12 -30.05 15.12
N SER A 128 0.91 -29.36 14.27
CA SER A 128 2.38 -29.34 14.40
C SER A 128 2.86 -28.35 15.44
N GLY A 129 2.08 -27.28 15.71
CA GLY A 129 2.49 -26.16 16.56
C GLY A 129 3.71 -25.39 16.06
N ARG A 130 4.12 -25.59 14.78
CA ARG A 130 5.30 -24.94 14.19
C ARG A 130 4.94 -23.65 13.46
N LEU A 131 4.03 -22.87 14.03
CA LEU A 131 3.68 -21.52 13.61
C LEU A 131 4.46 -20.54 14.48
N TYR A 132 5.28 -19.74 13.84
CA TYR A 132 6.12 -18.71 14.49
C TYR A 132 5.81 -17.34 13.92
N ALA A 133 6.23 -16.30 14.63
CA ALA A 133 6.08 -14.94 14.16
C ALA A 133 7.28 -14.10 14.53
N LEU A 134 7.75 -13.27 13.57
CA LEU A 134 8.79 -12.29 13.78
C LEU A 134 8.15 -10.91 13.97
N ALA A 135 8.20 -10.40 15.19
CA ALA A 135 7.82 -9.02 15.48
C ALA A 135 8.95 -8.07 15.05
N SER A 136 8.61 -7.01 14.35
CA SER A 136 9.59 -5.99 13.97
C SER A 136 8.98 -4.58 14.02
N ASP A 137 9.83 -3.59 14.36
CA ASP A 137 9.48 -2.16 14.32
C ASP A 137 9.71 -1.56 12.92
N ALA A 138 9.82 -2.39 11.88
CA ALA A 138 9.92 -1.93 10.50
C ALA A 138 8.68 -1.11 10.12
N TYR A 139 8.89 -0.08 9.30
CA TYR A 139 7.75 0.66 8.74
C TYR A 139 6.73 -0.29 8.13
N TRP A 140 5.46 -0.03 8.39
CA TRP A 140 4.36 -0.82 7.86
C TRP A 140 3.10 0.03 7.71
N ILE A 141 2.45 -0.09 6.57
CA ILE A 141 1.12 0.49 6.32
C ILE A 141 0.32 -0.39 5.36
N ASP A 142 -0.94 -0.60 5.69
CA ASP A 142 -1.96 -1.17 4.81
C ASP A 142 -2.59 -0.02 4.01
N VAL A 143 -2.51 -0.07 2.68
CA VAL A 143 -2.99 0.98 1.77
C VAL A 143 -4.40 0.72 1.22
N GLY A 144 -5.21 0.01 1.95
CA GLY A 144 -6.59 -0.38 1.58
C GLY A 144 -7.59 0.78 1.42
N ALA A 145 -7.25 2.02 1.83
CA ALA A 145 -8.11 3.19 1.65
C ALA A 145 -7.31 4.43 1.19
N VAL A 146 -8.03 5.44 0.65
CA VAL A 146 -7.40 6.65 0.09
C VAL A 146 -6.53 7.39 1.09
N ALA A 147 -6.97 7.46 2.34
CA ALA A 147 -6.22 8.14 3.40
C ALA A 147 -4.86 7.45 3.63
N GLN A 148 -4.84 6.11 3.71
CA GLN A 148 -3.61 5.33 3.85
C GLN A 148 -2.74 5.40 2.59
N TYR A 149 -3.35 5.42 1.40
CA TYR A 149 -2.63 5.61 0.15
C TYR A 149 -1.88 6.95 0.11
N LEU A 150 -2.56 8.04 0.49
CA LEU A 150 -1.95 9.37 0.57
C LEU A 150 -0.89 9.44 1.68
N GLN A 151 -1.16 8.80 2.84
CA GLN A 151 -0.19 8.71 3.94
C GLN A 151 1.07 7.96 3.52
N ALA A 152 0.94 6.82 2.84
CA ALA A 152 2.09 6.07 2.33
C ALA A 152 2.99 6.92 1.42
N HIS A 153 2.41 7.76 0.56
CA HIS A 153 3.17 8.67 -0.29
C HIS A 153 3.87 9.77 0.52
N ALA A 154 3.19 10.34 1.53
CA ALA A 154 3.80 11.32 2.44
C ALA A 154 4.98 10.71 3.21
N ASP A 155 4.83 9.48 3.72
CA ASP A 155 5.85 8.75 4.47
C ASP A 155 7.07 8.41 3.58
N LEU A 156 6.83 8.01 2.32
CA LEU A 156 7.91 7.80 1.34
C LEU A 156 8.68 9.07 1.06
N LEU A 157 8.00 10.20 0.88
CA LEU A 157 8.63 11.52 0.70
C LEU A 157 9.40 11.97 1.95
N ALA A 158 8.95 11.56 3.14
CA ALA A 158 9.64 11.80 4.41
C ALA A 158 10.83 10.84 4.65
N GLY A 159 11.03 9.83 3.78
CA GLY A 159 12.14 8.91 3.85
C GLY A 159 11.96 7.74 4.83
N CYS A 160 10.73 7.39 5.22
CA CYS A 160 10.45 6.34 6.20
C CYS A 160 10.95 4.94 5.79
N LEU A 161 11.17 4.69 4.50
CA LEU A 161 11.78 3.45 3.99
C LEU A 161 13.28 3.57 3.69
N GLY A 162 13.86 4.76 3.84
CA GLY A 162 15.23 5.05 3.41
C GLY A 162 15.36 5.09 1.88
N GLY A 163 16.41 5.77 1.40
CA GLY A 163 16.66 5.89 -0.03
C GLY A 163 15.65 6.76 -0.81
N PRO A 164 15.68 6.72 -2.14
CA PRO A 164 14.76 7.46 -2.98
C PRO A 164 13.33 6.89 -2.89
N PRO A 165 12.28 7.75 -2.93
CA PRO A 165 10.89 7.32 -2.83
C PRO A 165 10.44 6.38 -3.97
N VAL A 166 11.10 6.46 -5.12
CA VAL A 166 10.96 5.52 -6.23
C VAL A 166 12.32 5.26 -6.90
N PRO A 167 12.52 4.07 -7.52
CA PRO A 167 13.76 3.77 -8.21
C PRO A 167 14.10 4.81 -9.27
N GLY A 168 15.36 5.26 -9.30
CA GLY A 168 15.87 6.22 -10.27
C GLY A 168 15.50 7.67 -9.99
N ALA A 169 14.77 8.00 -8.95
CA ALA A 169 14.58 9.37 -8.49
C ALA A 169 15.88 9.95 -7.91
N ARG A 170 16.15 11.21 -8.18
CA ARG A 170 17.29 11.97 -7.66
C ARG A 170 16.81 13.08 -6.74
N GLU A 171 17.43 13.20 -5.60
CA GLU A 171 17.21 14.33 -4.72
C GLU A 171 17.94 15.56 -5.29
N VAL A 172 17.21 16.62 -5.57
CA VAL A 172 17.75 17.88 -6.13
C VAL A 172 17.81 19.00 -5.11
N ALA A 173 17.05 18.88 -4.03
CA ALA A 173 17.12 19.66 -2.80
C ALA A 173 16.55 18.79 -1.67
N PRO A 174 16.81 19.07 -0.38
CA PRO A 174 16.31 18.26 0.73
C PRO A 174 14.80 17.99 0.64
N GLY A 175 14.42 16.72 0.49
CA GLY A 175 13.03 16.25 0.33
C GLY A 175 12.39 16.59 -1.03
N LEU A 176 13.15 17.09 -2.00
CA LEU A 176 12.65 17.35 -3.36
C LEU A 176 13.29 16.39 -4.37
N TRP A 177 12.48 15.52 -4.91
CA TRP A 177 12.89 14.43 -5.78
C TRP A 177 12.40 14.63 -7.20
N VAL A 178 13.23 14.28 -8.18
CA VAL A 178 12.87 14.31 -9.60
C VAL A 178 13.26 13.00 -10.30
N GLN A 179 12.44 12.53 -11.23
CA GLN A 179 12.81 11.52 -12.21
C GLN A 179 13.25 12.16 -13.51
N GLY A 180 14.26 11.58 -14.15
CA GLY A 180 14.82 12.11 -15.39
C GLY A 180 15.86 13.24 -15.18
N PRO A 181 16.39 13.80 -16.27
CA PRO A 181 17.41 14.85 -16.23
C PRO A 181 16.81 16.24 -15.93
N GLY A 182 17.61 17.10 -15.35
CA GLY A 182 17.26 18.51 -15.12
C GLY A 182 17.00 18.85 -13.65
N PRO A 183 16.80 20.16 -13.36
CA PRO A 183 16.44 20.66 -12.03
C PRO A 183 14.95 20.41 -11.73
N ALA A 184 14.57 20.65 -10.48
CA ALA A 184 13.14 20.72 -10.14
C ALA A 184 12.47 21.88 -10.90
N PRO A 185 11.23 21.71 -11.36
CA PRO A 185 10.46 22.80 -11.95
C PRO A 185 10.21 23.92 -10.94
N ALA A 186 10.18 25.17 -11.42
CA ALA A 186 9.70 26.29 -10.62
C ALA A 186 8.25 26.00 -10.15
N GLY A 187 7.85 26.56 -9.00
CA GLY A 187 6.53 26.31 -8.42
C GLY A 187 6.40 25.01 -7.62
N VAL A 188 7.44 24.19 -7.53
CA VAL A 188 7.47 22.97 -6.71
C VAL A 188 8.33 23.17 -5.48
N ALA A 189 7.78 22.88 -4.32
CA ALA A 189 8.45 22.92 -3.02
C ALA A 189 8.50 21.55 -2.36
N ALA A 190 9.55 21.30 -1.57
CA ALA A 190 9.67 20.09 -0.76
C ALA A 190 8.60 20.05 0.36
N PRO A 191 8.18 18.83 0.81
CA PRO A 191 8.53 17.56 0.19
C PRO A 191 7.76 17.35 -1.12
N ALA A 192 8.37 16.78 -2.12
CA ALA A 192 7.70 16.44 -3.38
C ALA A 192 8.50 15.44 -4.23
N LEU A 193 7.79 14.66 -5.06
CA LEU A 193 8.36 13.89 -6.14
C LEU A 193 7.74 14.34 -7.47
N VAL A 194 8.57 14.61 -8.47
CA VAL A 194 8.13 14.97 -9.81
C VAL A 194 8.65 13.98 -10.82
N GLY A 195 7.74 13.36 -11.54
CA GLY A 195 8.01 12.41 -12.62
C GLY A 195 8.66 13.08 -13.85
N GLU A 196 8.95 12.27 -14.86
CA GLU A 196 9.59 12.72 -16.09
C GLU A 196 8.71 13.67 -16.91
N ARG A 197 9.36 14.62 -17.61
CA ARG A 197 8.73 15.55 -18.60
C ARG A 197 7.52 16.32 -18.04
N PRO A 198 7.60 16.86 -16.83
CA PRO A 198 6.52 17.67 -16.29
C PRO A 198 6.37 18.99 -17.05
N GLN A 199 5.15 19.53 -17.07
CA GLN A 199 4.86 20.87 -17.57
C GLN A 199 4.17 21.66 -16.47
N ILE A 200 4.95 22.33 -15.62
CA ILE A 200 4.45 23.06 -14.46
C ILE A 200 4.67 24.55 -14.70
N ASP A 201 3.56 25.32 -14.62
CA ASP A 201 3.65 26.77 -14.72
C ASP A 201 4.44 27.33 -13.52
N PRO A 202 5.36 28.29 -13.73
CA PRO A 202 6.16 28.87 -12.65
C PRO A 202 5.35 29.53 -11.52
N THR A 203 4.10 29.91 -11.78
CA THR A 203 3.18 30.49 -10.80
C THR A 203 2.34 29.47 -10.04
N ALA A 204 2.44 28.17 -10.39
CA ALA A 204 1.78 27.11 -9.67
C ALA A 204 2.43 26.86 -8.30
N HIS A 205 1.68 26.26 -7.38
CA HIS A 205 2.14 25.85 -6.05
C HIS A 205 1.97 24.36 -5.86
N VAL A 206 3.07 23.61 -5.84
CA VAL A 206 3.08 22.16 -5.61
C VAL A 206 3.89 21.86 -4.34
N VAL A 207 3.29 21.16 -3.37
CA VAL A 207 3.95 20.79 -2.11
C VAL A 207 3.34 19.52 -1.53
N GLY A 208 4.11 18.71 -0.80
CA GLY A 208 3.63 17.46 -0.16
C GLY A 208 3.08 16.43 -1.16
N SER A 209 3.47 16.52 -2.43
CA SER A 209 2.73 15.85 -3.50
C SER A 209 3.64 14.98 -4.38
N VAL A 210 3.04 13.97 -4.98
CA VAL A 210 3.65 13.12 -6.01
C VAL A 210 2.99 13.41 -7.34
N LEU A 211 3.80 13.83 -8.33
CA LEU A 211 3.39 14.05 -9.71
C LEU A 211 4.00 12.99 -10.61
N GLY A 212 3.19 12.26 -11.35
CA GLY A 212 3.61 11.27 -12.34
C GLY A 212 4.26 11.89 -13.58
N ALA A 213 4.67 11.04 -14.51
CA ALA A 213 5.30 11.45 -15.75
C ALA A 213 4.31 12.26 -16.63
N GLY A 214 4.80 13.31 -17.30
CA GLY A 214 4.01 14.11 -18.24
C GLY A 214 2.85 14.90 -17.63
N VAL A 215 2.80 15.04 -16.30
CA VAL A 215 1.77 15.84 -15.62
C VAL A 215 1.89 17.32 -16.04
N ARG A 216 0.73 17.97 -16.23
CA ARG A 216 0.62 19.38 -16.53
C ARG A 216 -0.06 20.11 -15.37
N VAL A 217 0.53 21.22 -14.91
CA VAL A 217 -0.06 22.07 -13.87
C VAL A 217 -0.09 23.50 -14.38
N GLY A 218 -1.30 24.06 -14.51
CA GLY A 218 -1.55 25.39 -15.06
C GLY A 218 -1.23 26.52 -14.11
N ALA A 219 -1.27 27.75 -14.65
CA ALA A 219 -0.95 28.97 -13.93
C ALA A 219 -1.82 29.13 -12.65
N HIS A 220 -1.17 29.50 -11.54
CA HIS A 220 -1.81 29.73 -10.23
C HIS A 220 -2.55 28.51 -9.65
N ALA A 221 -2.38 27.32 -10.22
CA ALA A 221 -2.95 26.10 -9.65
C ALA A 221 -2.22 25.70 -8.36
N THR A 222 -2.95 25.08 -7.44
CA THR A 222 -2.43 24.56 -6.17
C THR A 222 -2.57 23.03 -6.15
N VAL A 223 -1.47 22.32 -5.88
CA VAL A 223 -1.46 20.86 -5.65
C VAL A 223 -0.76 20.60 -4.33
N ALA A 224 -1.51 20.16 -3.32
CA ALA A 224 -0.98 19.99 -1.97
C ALA A 224 -1.40 18.65 -1.36
N ASN A 225 -0.42 17.89 -0.83
CA ASN A 225 -0.64 16.58 -0.20
C ASN A 225 -1.46 15.63 -1.09
N ALA A 226 -1.17 15.62 -2.38
CA ALA A 226 -1.95 14.93 -3.40
C ALA A 226 -1.07 14.00 -4.24
N VAL A 227 -1.71 13.00 -4.84
CA VAL A 227 -1.08 12.13 -5.85
C VAL A 227 -1.75 12.39 -7.20
N VAL A 228 -0.96 12.83 -8.17
CA VAL A 228 -1.40 13.11 -9.54
C VAL A 228 -0.67 12.16 -10.47
N HIS A 229 -1.41 11.24 -11.06
CA HIS A 229 -0.85 10.19 -11.91
C HIS A 229 -0.44 10.70 -13.31
N ASP A 230 0.25 9.82 -14.04
CA ASP A 230 0.85 10.12 -15.34
C ASP A 230 -0.11 10.79 -16.33
N GLY A 231 0.39 11.81 -17.00
CA GLY A 231 -0.33 12.52 -18.07
C GLY A 231 -1.53 13.34 -17.62
N ALA A 232 -1.86 13.38 -16.33
CA ALA A 232 -2.98 14.18 -15.83
C ALA A 232 -2.72 15.67 -16.01
N THR A 233 -3.80 16.44 -16.12
CA THR A 233 -3.77 17.91 -16.34
C THR A 233 -4.56 18.61 -15.23
N ILE A 234 -3.91 19.53 -14.53
CA ILE A 234 -4.54 20.42 -13.55
C ILE A 234 -4.62 21.82 -14.20
N GLY A 235 -5.84 22.28 -14.42
CA GLY A 235 -6.12 23.54 -15.11
C GLY A 235 -5.68 24.78 -14.32
N PRO A 236 -5.62 25.95 -14.98
CA PRO A 236 -5.29 27.20 -14.31
C PRO A 236 -6.23 27.51 -13.16
N ASN A 237 -5.70 28.05 -12.05
CA ASN A 237 -6.43 28.39 -10.81
C ASN A 237 -7.12 27.20 -10.13
N ALA A 238 -6.93 25.97 -10.62
CA ALA A 238 -7.52 24.79 -9.98
C ALA A 238 -6.80 24.45 -8.66
N THR A 239 -7.52 23.79 -7.75
CA THR A 239 -7.00 23.37 -6.46
C THR A 239 -7.20 21.87 -6.29
N VAL A 240 -6.10 21.14 -6.01
CA VAL A 240 -6.12 19.71 -5.67
C VAL A 240 -5.45 19.55 -4.30
N ARG A 241 -6.19 19.09 -3.28
CA ARG A 241 -5.65 18.89 -1.92
C ARG A 241 -6.06 17.53 -1.36
N GLY A 242 -5.11 16.85 -0.72
CA GLY A 242 -5.37 15.59 -0.03
C GLY A 242 -6.19 14.60 -0.86
N SER A 243 -5.91 14.51 -2.16
CA SER A 243 -6.76 13.82 -3.12
C SER A 243 -5.92 13.08 -4.18
N VAL A 244 -6.56 12.18 -4.93
CA VAL A 244 -5.91 11.41 -5.99
C VAL A 244 -6.51 11.77 -7.34
N VAL A 245 -5.65 12.12 -8.31
CA VAL A 245 -6.03 12.37 -9.70
C VAL A 245 -5.43 11.28 -10.58
N GLY A 246 -6.29 10.49 -11.22
CA GLY A 246 -5.92 9.34 -12.04
C GLY A 246 -5.19 9.70 -13.33
N ALA A 247 -4.58 8.71 -13.94
CA ALA A 247 -3.79 8.87 -15.16
C ALA A 247 -4.61 9.48 -16.30
N GLY A 248 -4.05 10.49 -17.00
CA GLY A 248 -4.71 11.17 -18.10
C GLY A 248 -5.98 11.96 -17.75
N ALA A 249 -6.32 12.06 -16.46
CA ALA A 249 -7.48 12.85 -16.03
C ALA A 249 -7.25 14.35 -16.20
N VAL A 250 -8.35 15.09 -16.31
CA VAL A 250 -8.33 16.55 -16.46
C VAL A 250 -9.12 17.19 -15.34
N VAL A 251 -8.50 18.04 -14.54
CA VAL A 251 -9.16 18.93 -13.60
C VAL A 251 -9.26 20.29 -14.26
N GLY A 252 -10.50 20.75 -14.54
CA GLY A 252 -10.76 21.98 -15.27
C GLY A 252 -10.29 23.24 -14.54
N ALA A 253 -10.22 24.37 -15.26
CA ALA A 253 -9.82 25.65 -14.70
C ALA A 253 -10.70 26.04 -13.50
N GLY A 254 -10.14 26.55 -12.42
CA GLY A 254 -10.87 26.97 -11.22
C GLY A 254 -11.52 25.83 -10.40
N ALA A 255 -11.45 24.58 -10.87
CA ALA A 255 -12.07 23.47 -10.15
C ALA A 255 -11.31 23.15 -8.84
N THR A 256 -12.05 22.64 -7.87
CA THR A 256 -11.52 22.21 -6.56
C THR A 256 -11.75 20.70 -6.38
N VAL A 257 -10.68 19.97 -6.03
CA VAL A 257 -10.69 18.54 -5.69
C VAL A 257 -10.04 18.39 -4.32
N ASP A 258 -10.81 18.08 -3.29
CA ASP A 258 -10.36 18.10 -1.89
C ASP A 258 -10.95 16.93 -1.09
N GLY A 259 -10.53 16.77 0.19
CA GLY A 259 -11.18 15.89 1.15
C GLY A 259 -11.07 14.40 0.82
N ALA A 260 -9.94 13.90 0.37
CA ALA A 260 -9.72 12.52 -0.06
C ALA A 260 -10.56 12.11 -1.29
N SER A 261 -10.87 13.06 -2.16
CA SER A 261 -11.54 12.79 -3.43
C SER A 261 -10.66 11.97 -4.37
N ILE A 262 -11.31 11.17 -5.22
CA ILE A 262 -10.67 10.38 -6.28
C ILE A 262 -11.25 10.78 -7.63
N VAL A 263 -10.41 11.28 -8.51
CA VAL A 263 -10.73 11.44 -9.94
C VAL A 263 -10.14 10.24 -10.68
N GLY A 264 -10.98 9.44 -11.30
CA GLY A 264 -10.58 8.23 -12.04
C GLY A 264 -9.73 8.53 -13.27
N PRO A 265 -9.07 7.51 -13.86
CA PRO A 265 -8.28 7.68 -15.07
C PRO A 265 -9.13 8.21 -16.23
N HIS A 266 -8.55 9.15 -17.00
CA HIS A 266 -9.18 9.78 -18.18
C HIS A 266 -10.51 10.50 -17.92
N VAL A 267 -10.85 10.74 -16.65
CA VAL A 267 -12.05 11.51 -16.26
C VAL A 267 -11.77 13.00 -16.39
N THR A 268 -12.77 13.76 -16.83
CA THR A 268 -12.74 15.22 -16.84
C THR A 268 -13.64 15.76 -15.72
N VAL A 269 -13.06 16.56 -14.84
CA VAL A 269 -13.76 17.43 -13.91
C VAL A 269 -13.92 18.78 -14.60
N GLU A 270 -15.15 19.24 -14.80
CA GLU A 270 -15.43 20.49 -15.48
C GLU A 270 -14.86 21.69 -14.73
N ALA A 271 -14.67 22.81 -15.46
CA ALA A 271 -14.21 24.05 -14.87
C ALA A 271 -15.14 24.52 -13.73
N ASP A 272 -14.55 25.16 -12.71
CA ASP A 272 -15.24 25.73 -11.55
C ASP A 272 -16.06 24.72 -10.72
N THR A 273 -15.89 23.40 -10.97
CA THR A 273 -16.53 22.32 -10.20
C THR A 273 -15.84 22.12 -8.86
N THR A 274 -16.60 21.80 -7.81
CA THR A 274 -16.05 21.45 -6.49
C THR A 274 -16.39 20.02 -6.13
N LEU A 275 -15.38 19.20 -5.84
CA LEU A 275 -15.46 17.82 -5.33
C LEU A 275 -14.82 17.76 -3.94
N VAL A 276 -15.56 17.27 -2.94
CA VAL A 276 -15.06 17.10 -1.57
C VAL A 276 -15.46 15.72 -1.05
N GLY A 277 -14.48 14.84 -0.85
CA GLY A 277 -14.73 13.47 -0.39
C GLY A 277 -15.45 12.60 -1.43
N GLU A 278 -15.35 12.95 -2.70
CA GLU A 278 -16.11 12.30 -3.78
C GLU A 278 -15.22 11.37 -4.62
N ARG A 279 -15.85 10.35 -5.22
CA ARG A 279 -15.24 9.50 -6.25
C ARG A 279 -15.91 9.74 -7.59
N VAL A 280 -15.13 10.08 -8.61
CA VAL A 280 -15.64 10.35 -9.96
C VAL A 280 -14.86 9.47 -10.97
N PRO A 281 -15.54 8.59 -11.75
CA PRO A 281 -16.97 8.25 -11.63
C PRO A 281 -17.26 7.53 -10.30
N PRO A 282 -18.53 7.48 -9.86
CA PRO A 282 -18.93 6.70 -8.69
C PRO A 282 -18.45 5.25 -8.77
N ALA A 283 -18.18 4.61 -7.61
CA ALA A 283 -17.59 3.26 -7.54
C ALA A 283 -18.39 2.21 -8.34
N ASP A 284 -19.71 2.33 -8.34
CA ASP A 284 -20.63 1.37 -8.99
C ASP A 284 -20.61 1.43 -10.53
N THR A 285 -19.94 2.43 -11.11
CA THR A 285 -19.84 2.59 -12.58
C THR A 285 -18.51 2.06 -13.14
N VAL A 286 -17.59 1.67 -12.26
CA VAL A 286 -16.31 1.08 -12.68
C VAL A 286 -16.49 -0.43 -12.84
N ALA A 287 -16.38 -0.92 -14.09
CA ALA A 287 -16.39 -2.36 -14.33
C ALA A 287 -15.28 -3.05 -13.51
N PRO A 288 -15.55 -4.24 -12.92
CA PRO A 288 -14.49 -5.01 -12.26
C PRO A 288 -13.39 -5.34 -13.27
N ALA A 289 -12.14 -5.16 -12.84
CA ALA A 289 -10.94 -5.37 -13.65
C ALA A 289 -10.71 -6.86 -13.97
#